data_96b9141d85b11ca52f1eaf9a67fc9ce0
#
_entry.id   96b9141d85b11ca52f1eaf9a67fc9ce0
#
_cell.length_a   1.000
_cell.length_b   1.000
_cell.length_c   1.000
_cell.angle_alpha   90.00
_cell.angle_beta   90.00
_cell.angle_gamma   90.00
#
_symmetry.space_group_name_H-M   'P 1'
#
loop_
_entity.id
_entity.type
_entity.pdbx_description
1 polymer ?
#
loop_
_entity_poly.entity_id
_entity_poly.type
_entity_poly.pdbx_seq_one_letter_code
_entity_poly.pdbx_strand_id
1 'polypeptide(L)'
;AIGMALKEQYYEALHILAPQTENIFRNIAESAGGLTETFESDMTSKKKVLSSIFKLPELKDCYDNDILFLFEGLLNKRVGANIRNEIAHGIMNPSSANSGDKIYFICAFIKLLVLTSPQCQIILDECPN
;
A
#
# COMPACT_ATOMS: atom_id res chain seq x y z
N ALA A 1 -3.01 12.80 -6.07
CA ALA A 1 -3.48 11.48 -6.50
C ALA A 1 -4.95 11.24 -6.15
N ILE A 2 -5.39 11.42 -4.88
CA ILE A 2 -6.81 11.23 -4.49
C ILE A 2 -7.73 12.17 -5.28
N GLY A 3 -7.36 13.43 -5.46
CA GLY A 3 -8.11 14.38 -6.30
C GLY A 3 -8.22 13.95 -7.76
N MET A 4 -7.25 13.23 -8.29
CA MET A 4 -7.30 12.61 -9.62
C MET A 4 -8.30 11.45 -9.64
N ALA A 5 -8.27 10.59 -8.62
CA ALA A 5 -9.20 9.47 -8.50
C ALA A 5 -10.67 9.95 -8.40
N LEU A 6 -10.92 11.03 -7.66
CA LEU A 6 -12.25 11.64 -7.58
C LEU A 6 -12.74 12.26 -8.88
N LYS A 7 -11.84 12.53 -9.82
CA LYS A 7 -12.14 12.99 -11.19
C LYS A 7 -12.12 11.86 -12.22
N GLU A 8 -12.16 10.61 -11.76
CA GLU A 8 -12.10 9.41 -12.60
C GLU A 8 -10.81 9.25 -13.41
N GLN A 9 -9.75 9.96 -13.04
CA GLN A 9 -8.41 9.82 -13.61
C GLN A 9 -7.66 8.68 -12.92
N TYR A 10 -8.20 7.45 -13.01
CA TYR A 10 -7.70 6.29 -12.25
C TYR A 10 -6.32 5.85 -12.69
N TYR A 11 -6.01 5.93 -13.98
CA TYR A 11 -4.71 5.54 -14.51
C TYR A 11 -3.56 6.34 -13.87
N GLU A 12 -3.67 7.66 -13.87
CA GLU A 12 -2.70 8.56 -13.27
C GLU A 12 -2.65 8.41 -11.75
N ALA A 13 -3.83 8.28 -11.13
CA ALA A 13 -3.94 8.09 -9.69
C ALA A 13 -3.21 6.81 -9.24
N LEU A 14 -3.40 5.69 -9.93
CA LEU A 14 -2.79 4.41 -9.59
C LEU A 14 -1.26 4.43 -9.69
N HIS A 15 -0.72 5.10 -10.71
CA HIS A 15 0.74 5.24 -10.87
C HIS A 15 1.40 6.00 -9.72
N ILE A 16 0.64 6.83 -9.03
CA ILE A 16 1.11 7.53 -7.83
C ILE A 16 0.80 6.74 -6.56
N LEU A 17 -0.43 6.23 -6.43
CA LEU A 17 -0.89 5.61 -5.19
C LEU A 17 -0.21 4.27 -4.90
N ALA A 18 0.06 3.43 -5.89
CA ALA A 18 0.66 2.13 -5.65
C ALA A 18 2.09 2.23 -5.07
N PRO A 19 3.02 3.04 -5.64
CA PRO A 19 4.32 3.27 -5.02
C PRO A 19 4.22 3.94 -3.64
N GLN A 20 3.28 4.87 -3.45
CA GLN A 20 3.09 5.53 -2.17
C GLN A 20 2.58 4.56 -1.09
N THR A 21 1.72 3.61 -1.46
CA THR A 21 1.27 2.57 -0.53
C THR A 21 2.44 1.72 -0.04
N GLU A 22 3.34 1.30 -0.94
CA GLU A 22 4.56 0.59 -0.57
C GLU A 22 5.42 1.42 0.41
N ASN A 23 5.58 2.71 0.11
CA ASN A 23 6.34 3.62 0.96
C ASN A 23 5.72 3.81 2.35
N ILE A 24 4.40 3.90 2.43
CA ILE A 24 3.68 3.99 3.71
C ILE A 24 3.96 2.76 4.57
N PHE A 25 3.79 1.55 4.05
CA PHE A 25 4.05 0.33 4.81
C PHE A 25 5.51 0.21 5.24
N ARG A 26 6.44 0.62 4.39
CA ARG A 26 7.87 0.65 4.70
C ARG A 26 8.16 1.60 5.86
N ASN A 27 7.67 2.84 5.78
CA ASN A 27 7.90 3.86 6.81
C ASN A 27 7.28 3.45 8.16
N ILE A 28 6.12 2.82 8.15
CA ILE A 28 5.47 2.32 9.37
C ILE A 28 6.28 1.18 9.98
N ALA A 29 6.74 0.23 9.16
CA ALA A 29 7.60 -0.85 9.64
C ALA A 29 8.91 -0.31 10.26
N GLU A 30 9.55 0.67 9.63
CA GLU A 30 10.75 1.33 10.15
C GLU A 30 10.47 2.07 11.46
N SER A 31 9.37 2.81 11.54
CA SER A 31 8.96 3.53 12.75
C SER A 31 8.66 2.58 13.92
N ALA A 32 8.23 1.36 13.64
CA ALA A 32 8.00 0.30 14.62
C ALA A 32 9.28 -0.49 14.96
N GLY A 33 10.44 -0.14 14.40
CA GLY A 33 11.73 -0.77 14.65
C GLY A 33 12.06 -1.94 13.71
N GLY A 34 11.27 -2.15 12.66
CA GLY A 34 11.50 -3.20 11.67
C GLY A 34 12.68 -2.88 10.74
N LEU A 35 13.42 -3.90 10.35
CA LEU A 35 14.52 -3.77 9.40
C LEU A 35 13.99 -3.90 7.97
N THR A 36 13.90 -2.78 7.26
CA THR A 36 13.42 -2.72 5.87
C THR A 36 14.53 -2.80 4.83
N GLU A 37 15.78 -2.85 5.28
CA GLU A 37 16.96 -3.03 4.45
C GLU A 37 17.73 -4.28 4.84
N THR A 38 18.42 -4.88 3.89
CA THR A 38 19.41 -5.92 4.11
C THR A 38 20.79 -5.37 3.75
N PHE A 39 21.79 -5.68 4.57
CA PHE A 39 23.17 -5.33 4.29
C PHE A 39 23.85 -6.51 3.58
N GLU A 40 24.47 -6.23 2.45
CA GLU A 40 25.26 -7.22 1.73
C GLU A 40 26.72 -7.20 2.22
N SER A 41 27.47 -8.24 1.91
CA SER A 41 28.85 -8.41 2.40
C SER A 41 29.84 -7.34 1.90
N ASP A 42 29.47 -6.58 0.88
CA ASP A 42 30.23 -5.45 0.33
C ASP A 42 29.89 -4.11 0.97
N MET A 43 29.19 -4.10 2.11
CA MET A 43 28.71 -2.92 2.85
C MET A 43 27.65 -2.09 2.10
N THR A 44 27.08 -2.61 1.00
CA THR A 44 25.93 -1.97 0.36
C THR A 44 24.63 -2.35 1.07
N SER A 45 23.69 -1.39 1.15
CA SER A 45 22.34 -1.67 1.66
C SER A 45 21.37 -1.87 0.51
N LYS A 46 20.50 -2.86 0.65
CA LYS A 46 19.44 -3.14 -0.32
C LYS A 46 18.08 -3.13 0.35
N LYS A 47 17.16 -2.35 -0.18
CA LYS A 47 15.79 -2.30 0.34
C LYS A 47 15.09 -3.65 0.14
N LYS A 48 14.44 -4.14 1.21
CA LYS A 48 13.63 -5.35 1.13
C LYS A 48 12.46 -5.14 0.16
N VAL A 49 12.12 -6.19 -0.57
CA VAL A 49 10.93 -6.18 -1.43
C VAL A 49 9.65 -6.15 -0.59
N LEU A 50 8.56 -5.62 -1.17
CA LEU A 50 7.29 -5.42 -0.46
C LEU A 50 6.75 -6.69 0.21
N SER A 51 6.87 -7.86 -0.43
CA SER A 51 6.46 -9.14 0.14
C SER A 51 7.19 -9.50 1.43
N SER A 52 8.44 -9.06 1.58
CA SER A 52 9.23 -9.24 2.80
C SER A 52 8.81 -8.24 3.88
N ILE A 53 8.44 -7.02 3.50
CA ILE A 53 7.92 -6.00 4.41
C ILE A 53 6.62 -6.48 5.08
N PHE A 54 5.67 -7.04 4.33
CA PHE A 54 4.42 -7.57 4.87
C PHE A 54 4.60 -8.73 5.86
N LYS A 55 5.76 -9.39 5.86
CA LYS A 55 6.07 -10.48 6.80
C LYS A 55 6.72 -9.99 8.11
N LEU A 56 7.09 -8.71 8.21
CA LEU A 56 7.70 -8.17 9.41
C LEU A 56 6.73 -8.21 10.59
N PRO A 57 7.14 -8.75 11.74
CA PRO A 57 6.29 -8.79 12.94
C PRO A 57 5.91 -7.40 13.42
N GLU A 58 6.78 -6.41 13.27
CA GLU A 58 6.53 -5.02 13.63
C GLU A 58 5.35 -4.43 12.85
N LEU A 59 5.23 -4.76 11.58
CA LEU A 59 4.09 -4.32 10.76
C LEU A 59 2.79 -5.04 11.15
N LYS A 60 2.87 -6.31 11.53
CA LYS A 60 1.74 -7.10 12.00
C LYS A 60 1.21 -6.63 13.35
N ASP A 61 2.06 -6.02 14.17
CA ASP A 61 1.65 -5.39 15.43
C ASP A 61 0.91 -4.05 15.20
N CYS A 62 1.17 -3.37 14.08
CA CYS A 62 0.53 -2.09 13.73
C CYS A 62 -0.82 -2.25 13.02
N TYR A 63 -1.02 -3.33 12.29
CA TYR A 63 -2.22 -3.57 11.47
C TYR A 63 -2.76 -4.99 11.64
N ASP A 64 -4.08 -5.11 11.54
CA ASP A 64 -4.74 -6.40 11.45
C ASP A 64 -4.25 -7.20 10.24
N ASN A 65 -4.17 -8.52 10.42
CA ASN A 65 -3.76 -9.43 9.36
C ASN A 65 -4.63 -9.30 8.09
N ASP A 66 -5.90 -8.98 8.24
CA ASP A 66 -6.84 -8.80 7.13
C ASP A 66 -6.45 -7.61 6.24
N ILE A 67 -6.02 -6.50 6.85
CA ILE A 67 -5.55 -5.31 6.12
C ILE A 67 -4.26 -5.64 5.36
N LEU A 68 -3.32 -6.29 6.00
CA LEU A 68 -2.05 -6.69 5.38
C LEU A 68 -2.28 -7.68 4.24
N PHE A 69 -3.15 -8.67 4.45
CA PHE A 69 -3.54 -9.64 3.44
C PHE A 69 -4.21 -8.98 2.23
N LEU A 70 -5.11 -8.01 2.48
CA LEU A 70 -5.78 -7.24 1.44
C LEU A 70 -4.77 -6.51 0.55
N PHE A 71 -3.87 -5.74 1.13
CA PHE A 71 -2.89 -4.97 0.36
C PHE A 71 -1.84 -5.86 -0.32
N GLU A 72 -1.44 -6.96 0.31
CA GLU A 72 -0.58 -7.95 -0.33
C GLU A 72 -1.25 -8.56 -1.56
N GLY A 73 -2.55 -8.87 -1.48
CA GLY A 73 -3.35 -9.38 -2.59
C GLY A 73 -3.50 -8.38 -3.73
N LEU A 74 -3.78 -7.11 -3.40
CA LEU A 74 -3.97 -6.07 -4.40
C LEU A 74 -2.68 -5.65 -5.09
N LEU A 75 -1.57 -5.57 -4.36
CA LEU A 75 -0.32 -5.03 -4.88
C LEU A 75 0.62 -6.08 -5.46
N ASN A 76 0.70 -7.27 -4.86
CA ASN A 76 1.87 -8.14 -5.02
C ASN A 76 1.56 -9.59 -5.43
N LYS A 77 0.36 -10.12 -5.20
CA LYS A 77 0.04 -11.51 -5.53
C LYS A 77 -0.38 -11.69 -6.99
N ARG A 78 0.21 -12.68 -7.66
CA ARG A 78 -0.13 -13.04 -9.05
C ARG A 78 -1.60 -13.45 -9.23
N VAL A 79 -2.23 -13.94 -8.18
CA VAL A 79 -3.65 -14.36 -8.17
C VAL A 79 -4.58 -13.18 -7.85
N GLY A 80 -4.04 -12.08 -7.34
CA GLY A 80 -4.78 -10.84 -7.07
C GLY A 80 -4.65 -9.83 -8.21
N ALA A 81 -4.99 -8.58 -7.93
CA ALA A 81 -4.93 -7.50 -8.90
C ALA A 81 -3.50 -7.17 -9.37
N ASN A 82 -2.49 -7.52 -8.56
CA ASN A 82 -1.06 -7.38 -8.89
C ASN A 82 -0.66 -6.01 -9.45
N ILE A 83 -1.30 -4.95 -8.93
CA ILE A 83 -1.25 -3.58 -9.46
C ILE A 83 0.18 -3.05 -9.56
N ARG A 84 1.00 -3.32 -8.52
CA ARG A 84 2.40 -2.88 -8.50
C ARG A 84 3.18 -3.45 -9.68
N ASN A 85 2.97 -4.71 -10.00
CA ASN A 85 3.67 -5.39 -11.09
C ASN A 85 3.22 -4.88 -12.46
N GLU A 86 1.92 -4.64 -12.63
CA GLU A 86 1.39 -4.05 -13.86
C GLU A 86 1.97 -2.67 -14.13
N ILE A 87 2.11 -1.84 -13.08
CA ILE A 87 2.71 -0.50 -13.18
C ILE A 87 4.21 -0.61 -13.47
N ALA A 88 4.94 -1.44 -12.72
CA ALA A 88 6.39 -1.58 -12.84
C ALA A 88 6.83 -2.09 -14.24
N HIS A 89 6.02 -2.94 -14.86
CA HIS A 89 6.28 -3.46 -16.20
C HIS A 89 5.62 -2.66 -17.32
N GLY A 90 4.92 -1.56 -17.00
CA GLY A 90 4.23 -0.74 -18.01
C GLY A 90 3.10 -1.46 -18.74
N ILE A 91 2.51 -2.49 -18.12
CA ILE A 91 1.43 -3.29 -18.71
C ILE A 91 0.07 -2.62 -18.50
N MET A 92 -0.07 -1.84 -17.43
CA MET A 92 -1.32 -1.13 -17.16
C MET A 92 -1.62 -0.10 -18.25
N ASN A 93 -2.85 -0.09 -18.70
CA ASN A 93 -3.35 0.90 -19.66
C ASN A 93 -4.60 1.62 -19.09
N PRO A 94 -5.02 2.74 -19.67
CA PRO A 94 -6.17 3.51 -19.15
C PRO A 94 -7.48 2.70 -19.06
N SER A 95 -7.70 1.76 -19.97
CA SER A 95 -8.89 0.90 -19.94
C SER A 95 -8.84 -0.09 -18.78
N SER A 96 -7.69 -0.73 -18.54
CA SER A 96 -7.51 -1.66 -17.42
C SER A 96 -7.52 -0.95 -16.06
N ALA A 97 -7.15 0.32 -16.02
CA ALA A 97 -7.19 1.14 -14.80
C ALA A 97 -8.61 1.37 -14.27
N ASN A 98 -9.63 1.26 -15.11
CA ASN A 98 -11.04 1.40 -14.74
C ASN A 98 -11.68 0.10 -14.23
N SER A 99 -10.92 -0.96 -14.03
CA SER A 99 -11.43 -2.22 -13.50
C SER A 99 -11.79 -2.12 -12.02
N GLY A 100 -12.75 -2.93 -11.59
CA GLY A 100 -13.27 -2.88 -10.22
C GLY A 100 -12.22 -3.14 -9.14
N ASP A 101 -11.26 -4.01 -9.40
CA ASP A 101 -10.15 -4.32 -8.49
C ASP A 101 -9.22 -3.11 -8.26
N LYS A 102 -9.02 -2.29 -9.27
CA LYS A 102 -8.18 -1.09 -9.19
C LYS A 102 -8.92 0.07 -8.50
N ILE A 103 -10.20 0.22 -8.77
CA ILE A 103 -11.05 1.16 -8.03
C ILE A 103 -11.14 0.74 -6.56
N TYR A 104 -11.27 -0.55 -6.29
CA TYR A 104 -11.26 -1.08 -4.93
C TYR A 104 -9.94 -0.79 -4.20
N PHE A 105 -8.80 -0.91 -4.89
CA PHE A 105 -7.50 -0.51 -4.32
C PHE A 105 -7.48 0.96 -3.92
N ILE A 106 -8.04 1.87 -4.73
CA ILE A 106 -8.12 3.29 -4.39
C ILE A 106 -8.95 3.50 -3.11
N CYS A 107 -10.07 2.81 -2.99
CA CYS A 107 -10.91 2.86 -1.79
C CYS A 107 -10.16 2.30 -0.56
N ALA A 108 -9.44 1.19 -0.72
CA ALA A 108 -8.61 0.61 0.33
C ALA A 108 -7.48 1.56 0.75
N PHE A 109 -6.86 2.26 -0.19
CA PHE A 109 -5.84 3.28 0.10
C PHE A 109 -6.42 4.44 0.94
N ILE A 110 -7.60 4.93 0.59
CA ILE A 110 -8.27 5.98 1.38
C ILE A 110 -8.53 5.47 2.81
N LYS A 111 -9.02 4.24 2.95
CA LYS A 111 -9.19 3.60 4.26
C LYS A 111 -7.88 3.51 5.04
N LEU A 112 -6.79 3.14 4.39
CA LEU A 112 -5.46 3.09 5.01
C LEU A 112 -5.05 4.46 5.55
N LEU A 113 -5.26 5.54 4.78
CA LEU A 113 -4.96 6.90 5.24
C LEU A 113 -5.79 7.29 6.46
N VAL A 114 -7.08 6.95 6.47
CA VAL A 114 -7.95 7.20 7.64
C VAL A 114 -7.42 6.47 8.87
N LEU A 115 -7.04 5.21 8.73
CA LEU A 115 -6.51 4.40 9.83
C LEU A 115 -5.14 4.88 10.34
N THR A 116 -4.36 5.54 9.51
CA THR A 116 -3.02 6.05 9.87
C THR A 116 -3.01 7.50 10.30
N SER A 117 -4.09 8.25 10.07
CA SER A 117 -4.18 9.66 10.43
C SER A 117 -4.59 9.84 11.89
N PRO A 118 -3.78 10.52 12.72
CA PRO A 118 -4.15 10.81 14.12
C PRO A 118 -5.45 11.58 14.25
N GLN A 119 -5.72 12.52 13.34
CA GLN A 119 -6.96 13.32 13.36
C GLN A 119 -8.18 12.44 13.05
N CYS A 120 -8.07 11.49 12.13
CA CYS A 120 -9.15 10.56 11.84
C CYS A 120 -9.38 9.55 12.97
N GLN A 121 -8.33 9.14 13.68
CA GLN A 121 -8.45 8.29 14.86
C GLN A 121 -9.29 9.01 15.96
N ILE A 122 -9.00 10.26 16.25
CA ILE A 122 -9.76 11.06 17.23
C ILE A 122 -11.25 11.12 16.85
N ILE A 123 -11.56 11.37 15.57
CA ILE A 123 -12.96 11.43 15.10
C ILE A 123 -13.65 10.06 15.23
N LEU A 124 -12.95 8.98 14.96
CA LEU A 124 -13.48 7.61 15.08
C LEU A 124 -13.74 7.23 16.54
N ASP A 125 -12.88 7.66 17.44
CA ASP A 125 -13.02 7.41 18.88
C ASP A 125 -14.16 8.25 19.50
N GLU A 126 -14.47 9.41 18.93
CA GLU A 126 -15.58 10.29 19.36
C GLU A 126 -16.95 9.89 18.78
N CYS A 127 -16.98 9.01 17.77
CA CYS A 127 -18.23 8.48 17.20
C CYS A 127 -18.65 7.22 17.97
N PRO A 128 -19.58 7.28 18.93
CA PRO A 128 -20.12 6.06 19.55
C PRO A 128 -20.91 5.27 18.49
N ASN A 129 -20.68 3.95 18.46
CA ASN A 129 -21.45 3.01 17.67
C ASN A 129 -22.94 3.02 18.01
#